data_fac78875740961c87d3cc05b7be71d99
#
_entry.id   fac78875740961c87d3cc05b7be71d99
#
_cell.length_a   1.000
_cell.length_b   1.000
_cell.length_c   1.000
_cell.angle_alpha   90.00
_cell.angle_beta   90.00
_cell.angle_gamma   90.00
#
_symmetry.space_group_name_H-M   'P 1'
#
loop_
_entity.id
_entity.type
_entity.pdbx_description
1 polymer ?
#
loop_
_entity_poly.entity_id
_entity_poly.type
_entity_poly.pdbx_seq_one_letter_code
_entity_poly.pdbx_strand_id
1 'polypeptide(L)'
;MRKDFRAAAAAIISSVLLLAPGAGAQAAEIKVLAVGPLSGAFKDLVPQFERAGGHKVVVQYQATPNLLKQIEAGEAFDLAILVGSALNDPAMQAFFVGPRTPVSSVGLGSPCALAPKPDLRSAESFKQALLNAKSVAILPEAVNGKHFLSVFERLGIGNEMKAKIKPQKAPDDVAQAVAKGEAELALFVSNLLVSVPGVDFGGPVPTEFQQILVFTAAVSAKAKEPEAANALVKHLTSPVSAAAMKAHGMDVPQP
;
A
#
# COMPACT_ATOMS: atom_id res chain seq x y z
N MET A 1 -4.79 -35.30 90.26
CA MET A 1 -4.41 -35.95 88.98
C MET A 1 -4.70 -34.93 87.84
N ARG A 2 -3.66 -34.33 87.31
CA ARG A 2 -3.70 -33.25 86.35
C ARG A 2 -3.61 -33.85 84.95
N LYS A 3 -4.45 -33.38 84.01
CA LYS A 3 -4.31 -33.66 82.60
C LYS A 3 -4.14 -32.34 81.88
N ASP A 4 -2.97 -32.18 81.35
CA ASP A 4 -2.54 -31.04 80.51
C ASP A 4 -3.15 -31.16 79.11
N PHE A 5 -3.91 -30.17 78.72
CA PHE A 5 -4.33 -30.01 77.28
C PHE A 5 -3.42 -29.02 76.62
N ARG A 6 -2.56 -29.51 75.76
CA ARG A 6 -1.80 -28.67 74.80
C ARG A 6 -2.65 -28.38 73.55
N ALA A 7 -3.02 -27.15 73.43
CA ALA A 7 -3.64 -26.65 72.16
C ALA A 7 -2.58 -26.38 71.12
N ALA A 8 -2.66 -27.07 69.98
CA ALA A 8 -1.87 -26.83 68.84
C ALA A 8 -2.56 -25.75 67.95
N ALA A 9 -1.97 -24.57 67.85
CA ALA A 9 -2.41 -23.52 66.93
C ALA A 9 -1.90 -23.80 65.51
N ALA A 10 -2.78 -24.16 64.57
CA ALA A 10 -2.47 -24.29 63.16
C ALA A 10 -2.56 -22.91 62.52
N ALA A 11 -1.39 -22.36 62.10
CA ALA A 11 -1.32 -21.13 61.34
C ALA A 11 -1.63 -21.45 59.85
N ILE A 12 -2.80 -21.00 59.38
CA ILE A 12 -3.16 -21.04 57.97
C ILE A 12 -2.51 -19.82 57.30
N ILE A 13 -1.43 -20.07 56.55
CA ILE A 13 -0.80 -19.07 55.67
C ILE A 13 -1.65 -19.03 54.39
N SER A 14 -2.56 -18.05 54.31
CA SER A 14 -3.26 -17.73 53.06
C SER A 14 -2.31 -17.02 52.10
N SER A 15 -1.76 -17.77 51.14
CA SER A 15 -1.02 -17.21 50.02
C SER A 15 -2.01 -16.49 49.08
N VAL A 16 -2.11 -15.17 49.24
CA VAL A 16 -2.78 -14.31 48.26
C VAL A 16 -1.89 -14.24 47.03
N LEU A 17 -2.25 -15.02 46.01
CA LEU A 17 -1.67 -14.94 44.69
C LEU A 17 -2.16 -13.61 44.05
N LEU A 18 -1.36 -12.55 44.13
CA LEU A 18 -1.59 -11.34 43.38
C LEU A 18 -1.48 -11.70 41.89
N LEU A 19 -2.63 -11.93 41.22
CA LEU A 19 -2.72 -11.82 39.78
C LEU A 19 -2.43 -10.36 39.44
N ALA A 20 -1.20 -10.07 39.01
CA ALA A 20 -0.91 -8.83 38.31
C ALA A 20 -1.81 -8.78 37.07
N PRO A 21 -2.62 -7.73 36.87
CA PRO A 21 -3.30 -7.59 35.61
C PRO A 21 -2.21 -7.51 34.56
N GLY A 22 -2.11 -8.54 33.69
CA GLY A 22 -1.30 -8.46 32.49
C GLY A 22 -1.70 -7.16 31.82
N ALA A 23 -0.73 -6.33 31.47
CA ALA A 23 -0.95 -5.13 30.67
C ALA A 23 -1.56 -5.60 29.34
N GLY A 24 -2.87 -5.77 29.31
CA GLY A 24 -3.62 -6.00 28.10
C GLY A 24 -3.32 -4.83 27.19
N ALA A 25 -2.73 -5.09 26.04
CA ALA A 25 -2.53 -4.06 25.02
C ALA A 25 -3.87 -3.36 24.84
N GLN A 26 -3.94 -2.08 25.18
CA GLN A 26 -5.17 -1.30 25.04
C GLN A 26 -5.50 -1.24 23.57
N ALA A 27 -6.75 -1.56 23.20
CA ALA A 27 -7.21 -1.49 21.84
C ALA A 27 -7.04 -0.05 21.31
N ALA A 28 -6.18 0.12 20.29
CA ALA A 28 -5.89 1.41 19.67
C ALA A 28 -6.59 1.53 18.32
N GLU A 29 -7.00 2.74 17.94
CA GLU A 29 -7.45 3.04 16.59
C GLU A 29 -6.28 3.70 15.82
N ILE A 30 -5.71 2.98 14.87
CA ILE A 30 -4.56 3.41 14.05
C ILE A 30 -5.07 4.04 12.77
N LYS A 31 -4.74 5.31 12.54
CA LYS A 31 -5.06 6.02 11.30
C LYS A 31 -3.92 5.86 10.29
N VAL A 32 -4.23 5.28 9.14
CA VAL A 32 -3.24 4.97 8.10
C VAL A 32 -3.54 5.74 6.83
N LEU A 33 -2.57 6.49 6.33
CA LEU A 33 -2.56 7.07 5.00
C LEU A 33 -1.80 6.13 4.06
N ALA A 34 -2.47 5.53 3.08
CA ALA A 34 -1.86 4.53 2.21
C ALA A 34 -2.11 4.82 0.73
N VAL A 35 -1.17 4.39 -0.12
CA VAL A 35 -1.38 4.43 -1.57
C VAL A 35 -2.42 3.40 -2.01
N GLY A 36 -3.23 3.76 -3.01
CA GLY A 36 -4.32 2.94 -3.54
C GLY A 36 -3.95 1.50 -3.88
N PRO A 37 -2.78 1.22 -4.49
CA PRO A 37 -2.32 -0.13 -4.84
C PRO A 37 -2.30 -1.15 -3.69
N LEU A 38 -2.23 -0.70 -2.44
CA LEU A 38 -2.26 -1.57 -1.26
C LEU A 38 -3.68 -2.05 -0.88
N SER A 39 -4.73 -1.43 -1.43
CA SER A 39 -6.12 -1.66 -0.99
C SER A 39 -6.54 -3.13 -1.08
N GLY A 40 -6.14 -3.84 -2.13
CA GLY A 40 -6.44 -5.27 -2.29
C GLY A 40 -5.84 -6.12 -1.18
N ALA A 41 -4.52 -6.05 -0.98
CA ALA A 41 -3.84 -6.82 0.05
C ALA A 41 -4.29 -6.44 1.47
N PHE A 42 -4.62 -5.20 1.72
CA PHE A 42 -5.06 -4.72 3.02
C PHE A 42 -6.45 -5.24 3.41
N LYS A 43 -7.32 -5.61 2.47
CA LYS A 43 -8.58 -6.32 2.77
C LYS A 43 -8.34 -7.63 3.49
N ASP A 44 -7.21 -8.30 3.22
CA ASP A 44 -6.84 -9.55 3.86
C ASP A 44 -6.00 -9.32 5.12
N LEU A 45 -5.03 -8.40 5.07
CA LEU A 45 -4.02 -8.20 6.12
C LEU A 45 -4.54 -7.40 7.33
N VAL A 46 -5.35 -6.36 7.10
CA VAL A 46 -5.88 -5.53 8.19
C VAL A 46 -6.74 -6.34 9.15
N PRO A 47 -7.73 -7.15 8.69
CA PRO A 47 -8.52 -7.96 9.61
C PRO A 47 -7.70 -9.01 10.37
N GLN A 48 -6.60 -9.51 9.79
CA GLN A 48 -5.69 -10.43 10.50
C GLN A 48 -4.96 -9.72 11.65
N PHE A 49 -4.44 -8.52 11.39
CA PHE A 49 -3.79 -7.70 12.41
C PHE A 49 -4.75 -7.31 13.53
N GLU A 50 -5.96 -6.86 13.18
CA GLU A 50 -6.99 -6.45 14.15
C GLU A 50 -7.39 -7.61 15.07
N ARG A 51 -7.59 -8.81 14.51
CA ARG A 51 -7.91 -10.01 15.32
C ARG A 51 -6.77 -10.43 16.26
N ALA A 52 -5.53 -10.27 15.81
CA ALA A 52 -4.36 -10.69 16.59
C ALA A 52 -4.03 -9.72 17.74
N GLY A 53 -4.21 -8.42 17.55
CA GLY A 53 -3.80 -7.37 18.48
C GLY A 53 -4.94 -6.64 19.18
N GLY A 54 -6.20 -6.87 18.79
CA GLY A 54 -7.36 -6.13 19.32
C GLY A 54 -7.41 -4.66 18.88
N HIS A 55 -6.49 -4.23 18.00
CA HIS A 55 -6.46 -2.88 17.45
C HIS A 55 -7.51 -2.71 16.34
N LYS A 56 -7.83 -1.45 16.04
CA LYS A 56 -8.63 -1.09 14.86
C LYS A 56 -7.77 -0.29 13.89
N VAL A 57 -7.89 -0.55 12.59
CA VAL A 57 -7.13 0.15 11.56
C VAL A 57 -8.08 0.88 10.61
N VAL A 58 -7.94 2.19 10.53
CA VAL A 58 -8.70 3.04 9.60
C VAL A 58 -7.76 3.49 8.49
N VAL A 59 -8.00 3.03 7.26
CA VAL A 59 -7.11 3.30 6.12
C VAL A 59 -7.78 4.25 5.15
N GLN A 60 -7.07 5.33 4.79
CA GLN A 60 -7.43 6.24 3.72
C GLN A 60 -6.51 5.99 2.53
N TYR A 61 -7.10 5.69 1.37
CA TYR A 61 -6.35 5.41 0.14
C TYR A 61 -6.40 6.56 -0.84
N GLN A 62 -5.22 7.02 -1.30
CA GLN A 62 -5.10 8.04 -2.34
C GLN A 62 -3.79 7.89 -3.12
N ALA A 63 -3.58 8.74 -4.14
CA ALA A 63 -2.29 8.89 -4.78
C ALA A 63 -1.29 9.62 -3.85
N THR A 64 -0.01 9.27 -3.93
CA THR A 64 1.05 9.86 -3.10
C THR A 64 1.00 11.40 -3.05
N PRO A 65 0.85 12.16 -4.15
CA PRO A 65 0.83 13.62 -4.07
C PRO A 65 -0.31 14.18 -3.23
N ASN A 66 -1.48 13.52 -3.22
CA ASN A 66 -2.61 13.95 -2.42
C ASN A 66 -2.37 13.67 -0.93
N LEU A 67 -1.79 12.50 -0.61
CA LEU A 67 -1.42 12.16 0.77
C LEU A 67 -0.35 13.12 1.31
N LEU A 68 0.64 13.51 0.51
CA LEU A 68 1.63 14.51 0.91
C LEU A 68 0.99 15.85 1.25
N LYS A 69 0.05 16.34 0.42
CA LYS A 69 -0.69 17.59 0.69
C LYS A 69 -1.47 17.52 2.01
N GLN A 70 -2.07 16.38 2.33
CA GLN A 70 -2.78 16.17 3.59
C GLN A 70 -1.82 16.20 4.80
N ILE A 71 -0.67 15.55 4.68
CA ILE A 71 0.38 15.56 5.71
C ILE A 71 0.88 16.98 5.95
N GLU A 72 1.18 17.73 4.89
CA GLU A 72 1.62 19.14 4.94
C GLU A 72 0.55 20.06 5.54
N ALA A 73 -0.73 19.77 5.25
CA ALA A 73 -1.86 20.49 5.85
C ALA A 73 -2.09 20.15 7.33
N GLY A 74 -1.33 19.19 7.89
CA GLY A 74 -1.40 18.81 9.31
C GLY A 74 -2.51 17.83 9.64
N GLU A 75 -3.00 17.05 8.68
CA GLU A 75 -3.96 15.98 8.95
C GLU A 75 -3.36 14.96 9.93
N ALA A 76 -4.17 14.53 10.91
CA ALA A 76 -3.72 13.60 11.94
C ALA A 76 -3.71 12.17 11.41
N PHE A 77 -2.55 11.50 11.52
CA PHE A 77 -2.36 10.10 11.16
C PHE A 77 -1.28 9.47 12.05
N ASP A 78 -1.26 8.15 12.14
CA ASP A 78 -0.26 7.38 12.89
C ASP A 78 0.78 6.73 11.98
N LEU A 79 0.37 6.27 10.81
CA LEU A 79 1.21 5.59 9.84
C LEU A 79 0.94 6.11 8.43
N ALA A 80 1.99 6.40 7.67
CA ALA A 80 1.88 6.61 6.23
C ALA A 80 2.60 5.50 5.46
N ILE A 81 2.01 5.04 4.35
CA ILE A 81 2.63 4.09 3.43
C ILE A 81 2.54 4.67 2.02
N LEU A 82 3.64 5.24 1.57
CA LEU A 82 3.77 6.02 0.35
C LEU A 82 4.85 5.43 -0.58
N VAL A 83 4.95 5.97 -1.78
CA VAL A 83 6.12 5.70 -2.63
C VAL A 83 7.38 6.21 -1.92
N GLY A 84 8.37 5.33 -1.72
CA GLY A 84 9.54 5.58 -0.88
C GLY A 84 10.34 6.82 -1.27
N SER A 85 10.44 7.14 -2.57
CA SER A 85 11.11 8.35 -3.03
C SER A 85 10.46 9.64 -2.47
N ALA A 86 9.16 9.64 -2.25
CA ALA A 86 8.45 10.79 -1.67
C ALA A 86 8.73 10.95 -0.16
N LEU A 87 8.91 9.83 0.56
CA LEU A 87 9.28 9.85 1.98
C LEU A 87 10.73 10.28 2.22
N ASN A 88 11.59 10.15 1.20
CA ASN A 88 12.99 10.55 1.27
C ASN A 88 13.21 12.03 0.93
N ASP A 89 12.16 12.75 0.52
CA ASP A 89 12.23 14.18 0.30
C ASP A 89 12.62 14.90 1.62
N PRO A 90 13.64 15.77 1.62
CA PRO A 90 14.04 16.51 2.81
C PRO A 90 12.90 17.29 3.47
N ALA A 91 11.95 17.83 2.68
CA ALA A 91 10.79 18.55 3.19
C ALA A 91 9.87 17.67 4.03
N MET A 92 9.90 16.34 3.80
CA MET A 92 9.04 15.38 4.51
C MET A 92 9.65 14.83 5.81
N GLN A 93 10.94 15.08 6.07
CA GLN A 93 11.63 14.45 7.20
C GLN A 93 11.03 14.81 8.56
N ALA A 94 10.56 16.05 8.74
CA ALA A 94 9.98 16.52 10.00
C ALA A 94 8.63 15.87 10.36
N PHE A 95 7.94 15.27 9.39
CA PHE A 95 6.62 14.68 9.61
C PHE A 95 6.68 13.25 10.15
N PHE A 96 7.86 12.61 10.15
CA PHE A 96 8.00 11.20 10.46
C PHE A 96 9.12 10.94 11.45
N VAL A 97 8.99 9.86 12.22
CA VAL A 97 10.02 9.36 13.16
C VAL A 97 10.39 7.92 12.85
N GLY A 98 11.57 7.50 13.33
CA GLY A 98 12.06 6.14 13.19
C GLY A 98 12.42 5.74 11.74
N PRO A 99 12.53 4.44 11.47
CA PRO A 99 12.97 3.93 10.18
C PRO A 99 11.90 4.10 9.09
N ARG A 100 12.36 4.21 7.85
CA ARG A 100 11.55 4.09 6.65
C ARG A 100 11.58 2.64 6.20
N THR A 101 10.48 1.91 6.39
CA THR A 101 10.44 0.45 6.20
C THR A 101 9.74 0.08 4.90
N PRO A 102 10.45 -0.46 3.89
CA PRO A 102 9.81 -1.01 2.70
C PRO A 102 8.86 -2.15 3.05
N VAL A 103 7.62 -2.10 2.56
CA VAL A 103 6.60 -3.14 2.84
C VAL A 103 6.24 -3.95 1.61
N SER A 104 6.27 -3.34 0.43
CA SER A 104 6.04 -4.03 -0.85
C SER A 104 6.56 -3.23 -2.02
N SER A 105 6.59 -3.83 -3.20
CA SER A 105 6.92 -3.17 -4.45
C SER A 105 6.04 -3.68 -5.59
N VAL A 106 5.94 -2.87 -6.63
CA VAL A 106 5.14 -3.21 -7.82
C VAL A 106 5.73 -2.58 -9.07
N GLY A 107 5.67 -3.32 -10.16
CA GLY A 107 6.02 -2.81 -11.49
C GLY A 107 4.85 -2.18 -12.21
N LEU A 108 5.13 -1.61 -13.38
CA LEU A 108 4.16 -1.01 -14.27
C LEU A 108 3.66 -2.02 -15.31
N GLY A 109 2.40 -1.87 -15.69
CA GLY A 109 1.77 -2.73 -16.70
C GLY A 109 0.67 -2.00 -17.47
N SER A 110 0.06 -2.72 -18.40
CA SER A 110 -1.05 -2.22 -19.19
C SER A 110 -2.18 -3.24 -19.21
N PRO A 111 -3.36 -2.92 -18.73
CA PRO A 111 -4.58 -3.61 -19.09
C PRO A 111 -5.03 -3.15 -20.48
N CYS A 112 -5.73 -3.99 -21.19
CA CYS A 112 -6.32 -3.65 -22.47
C CYS A 112 -7.73 -4.25 -22.62
N ALA A 113 -8.58 -3.54 -23.33
CA ALA A 113 -9.84 -4.05 -23.88
C ALA A 113 -9.69 -4.45 -25.36
N LEU A 114 -8.47 -4.39 -25.89
CA LEU A 114 -8.20 -4.64 -27.31
C LEU A 114 -8.10 -6.13 -27.61
N ALA A 115 -8.73 -6.55 -28.70
CA ALA A 115 -8.52 -7.84 -29.30
C ALA A 115 -8.05 -7.67 -30.76
N PRO A 116 -6.87 -8.22 -31.16
CA PRO A 116 -5.93 -9.00 -30.34
C PRO A 116 -5.19 -8.14 -29.31
N LYS A 117 -4.70 -8.79 -28.23
CA LYS A 117 -3.87 -8.13 -27.20
C LYS A 117 -2.64 -7.50 -27.83
N PRO A 118 -2.30 -6.25 -27.48
CA PRO A 118 -1.12 -5.61 -28.02
C PRO A 118 0.16 -6.30 -27.54
N ASP A 119 1.18 -6.33 -28.37
CA ASP A 119 2.52 -6.73 -27.96
C ASP A 119 3.20 -5.56 -27.23
N LEU A 120 3.61 -5.77 -25.98
CA LEU A 120 4.24 -4.76 -25.14
C LEU A 120 5.70 -5.11 -24.77
N ARG A 121 6.30 -6.13 -25.43
CA ARG A 121 7.59 -6.69 -25.02
C ARG A 121 8.80 -5.83 -25.40
N SER A 122 8.66 -4.93 -26.38
CA SER A 122 9.75 -4.05 -26.84
C SER A 122 9.29 -2.60 -26.88
N ALA A 123 10.24 -1.65 -26.90
CA ALA A 123 9.93 -0.23 -27.08
C ALA A 123 9.12 0.04 -28.34
N GLU A 124 9.51 -0.59 -29.46
CA GLU A 124 8.82 -0.37 -30.71
C GLU A 124 7.40 -0.93 -30.72
N SER A 125 7.18 -2.18 -30.25
CA SER A 125 5.84 -2.75 -30.16
C SER A 125 4.97 -1.99 -29.16
N PHE A 126 5.53 -1.53 -28.05
CA PHE A 126 4.84 -0.68 -27.07
C PHE A 126 4.44 0.67 -27.69
N LYS A 127 5.35 1.33 -28.41
CA LYS A 127 5.06 2.56 -29.16
C LYS A 127 3.91 2.35 -30.15
N GLN A 128 3.96 1.29 -30.93
CA GLN A 128 2.91 0.97 -31.90
C GLN A 128 1.56 0.70 -31.22
N ALA A 129 1.56 -0.01 -30.09
CA ALA A 129 0.34 -0.23 -29.30
C ALA A 129 -0.30 1.08 -28.83
N LEU A 130 0.51 2.03 -28.33
CA LEU A 130 0.06 3.36 -27.93
C LEU A 130 -0.48 4.19 -29.11
N LEU A 131 0.22 4.15 -30.26
CA LEU A 131 -0.20 4.87 -31.45
C LEU A 131 -1.48 4.29 -32.06
N ASN A 132 -1.69 2.98 -32.00
CA ASN A 132 -2.86 2.31 -32.54
C ASN A 132 -4.08 2.47 -31.62
N ALA A 133 -3.89 2.59 -30.31
CA ALA A 133 -4.99 2.83 -29.36
C ALA A 133 -5.67 4.18 -29.62
N LYS A 134 -7.00 4.23 -29.54
CA LYS A 134 -7.77 5.48 -29.65
C LYS A 134 -7.73 6.28 -28.37
N SER A 135 -7.57 5.60 -27.22
CA SER A 135 -7.57 6.23 -25.91
C SER A 135 -6.74 5.44 -24.90
N VAL A 136 -6.07 6.17 -23.99
CA VAL A 136 -5.19 5.60 -22.96
C VAL A 136 -5.49 6.26 -21.62
N ALA A 137 -5.97 5.49 -20.66
CA ALA A 137 -6.20 5.97 -19.31
C ALA A 137 -4.89 6.00 -18.51
N ILE A 138 -4.62 7.12 -17.87
CA ILE A 138 -3.51 7.31 -16.92
C ILE A 138 -3.97 8.16 -15.75
N LEU A 139 -3.19 8.14 -14.65
CA LEU A 139 -3.34 9.07 -13.52
C LEU A 139 -2.16 10.06 -13.56
N PRO A 140 -2.29 11.22 -14.25
CA PRO A 140 -1.14 12.09 -14.56
C PRO A 140 -0.43 12.63 -13.32
N GLU A 141 -1.16 12.87 -12.24
CA GLU A 141 -0.62 13.41 -10.98
C GLU A 141 0.16 12.38 -10.16
N ALA A 142 -0.03 11.09 -10.42
CA ALA A 142 0.72 10.03 -9.74
C ALA A 142 2.19 9.99 -10.20
N VAL A 143 3.06 9.39 -9.38
CA VAL A 143 4.49 9.21 -9.70
C VAL A 143 4.67 8.45 -11.02
N ASN A 144 3.95 7.35 -11.19
CA ASN A 144 3.97 6.56 -12.43
C ASN A 144 3.29 7.27 -13.61
N GLY A 145 2.29 8.12 -13.38
CA GLY A 145 1.68 8.94 -14.42
C GLY A 145 2.68 9.92 -15.03
N LYS A 146 3.43 10.64 -14.19
CA LYS A 146 4.53 11.52 -14.63
C LYS A 146 5.62 10.75 -15.37
N HIS A 147 5.94 9.53 -14.92
CA HIS A 147 6.87 8.65 -15.60
C HIS A 147 6.38 8.31 -17.03
N PHE A 148 5.12 7.91 -17.20
CA PHE A 148 4.59 7.62 -18.55
C PHE A 148 4.57 8.84 -19.46
N LEU A 149 4.25 10.02 -18.96
CA LEU A 149 4.37 11.25 -19.75
C LEU A 149 5.81 11.46 -20.27
N SER A 150 6.82 11.23 -19.42
CA SER A 150 8.23 11.26 -19.82
C SER A 150 8.58 10.16 -20.85
N VAL A 151 8.01 8.95 -20.70
CA VAL A 151 8.19 7.86 -21.67
C VAL A 151 7.62 8.24 -23.04
N PHE A 152 6.46 8.89 -23.10
CA PHE A 152 5.89 9.35 -24.37
C PHE A 152 6.78 10.36 -25.08
N GLU A 153 7.40 11.30 -24.36
CA GLU A 153 8.37 12.24 -24.93
C GLU A 153 9.63 11.49 -25.45
N ARG A 154 10.16 10.53 -24.68
CA ARG A 154 11.31 9.71 -25.08
C ARG A 154 11.03 8.86 -26.33
N LEU A 155 9.79 8.39 -26.53
CA LEU A 155 9.34 7.66 -27.70
C LEU A 155 9.05 8.57 -28.90
N GLY A 156 9.07 9.91 -28.73
CA GLY A 156 8.75 10.89 -29.73
C GLY A 156 7.26 10.92 -30.11
N ILE A 157 6.37 10.53 -29.22
CA ILE A 157 4.91 10.47 -29.45
C ILE A 157 4.13 11.36 -28.46
N GLY A 158 4.79 12.26 -27.77
CA GLY A 158 4.15 13.09 -26.73
C GLY A 158 2.97 13.89 -27.24
N ASN A 159 3.04 14.45 -28.47
CA ASN A 159 1.95 15.22 -29.05
C ASN A 159 0.75 14.36 -29.42
N GLU A 160 0.97 13.19 -30.02
CA GLU A 160 -0.06 12.22 -30.36
C GLU A 160 -0.79 11.71 -29.10
N MET A 161 -0.03 11.46 -28.05
CA MET A 161 -0.59 10.97 -26.78
C MET A 161 -1.44 12.02 -26.07
N LYS A 162 -1.12 13.32 -26.18
CA LYS A 162 -1.95 14.39 -25.58
C LYS A 162 -3.41 14.31 -26.02
N ALA A 163 -3.68 13.96 -27.29
CA ALA A 163 -5.05 13.83 -27.79
C ALA A 163 -5.76 12.54 -27.34
N LYS A 164 -5.00 11.52 -26.93
CA LYS A 164 -5.49 10.17 -26.59
C LYS A 164 -5.61 9.92 -25.09
N ILE A 165 -4.92 10.70 -24.27
CA ILE A 165 -4.95 10.55 -22.83
C ILE A 165 -6.35 10.81 -22.27
N LYS A 166 -6.83 9.86 -21.46
CA LYS A 166 -8.01 9.98 -20.60
C LYS A 166 -7.53 10.10 -19.15
N PRO A 167 -7.39 11.34 -18.64
CA PRO A 167 -6.85 11.55 -17.31
C PRO A 167 -7.84 11.06 -16.25
N GLN A 168 -7.34 10.23 -15.33
CA GLN A 168 -8.10 9.73 -14.18
C GLN A 168 -7.76 10.54 -12.93
N LYS A 169 -8.64 10.50 -11.91
CA LYS A 169 -8.49 11.27 -10.66
C LYS A 169 -8.11 10.39 -9.47
N ALA A 170 -8.44 9.10 -9.53
CA ALA A 170 -8.13 8.15 -8.49
C ALA A 170 -7.43 6.89 -9.06
N PRO A 171 -6.64 6.18 -8.25
CA PRO A 171 -5.95 4.95 -8.66
C PRO A 171 -6.88 3.88 -9.24
N ASP A 172 -8.03 3.65 -8.61
CA ASP A 172 -8.97 2.62 -9.03
C ASP A 172 -9.68 2.95 -10.35
N ASP A 173 -9.81 4.25 -10.69
CA ASP A 173 -10.47 4.70 -11.91
C ASP A 173 -9.69 4.27 -13.17
N VAL A 174 -8.37 4.10 -13.07
CA VAL A 174 -7.51 3.83 -14.24
C VAL A 174 -7.87 2.52 -14.93
N ALA A 175 -7.99 1.42 -14.20
CA ALA A 175 -8.41 0.14 -14.75
C ALA A 175 -9.92 0.10 -15.04
N GLN A 176 -10.73 0.79 -14.23
CA GLN A 176 -12.16 0.92 -14.44
C GLN A 176 -12.52 1.63 -15.73
N ALA A 177 -11.72 2.60 -16.19
CA ALA A 177 -11.92 3.26 -17.47
C ALA A 177 -11.86 2.26 -18.65
N VAL A 178 -10.99 1.24 -18.57
CA VAL A 178 -10.95 0.17 -19.58
C VAL A 178 -12.15 -0.76 -19.44
N ALA A 179 -12.50 -1.16 -18.22
CA ALA A 179 -13.65 -2.04 -17.96
C ALA A 179 -14.98 -1.46 -18.45
N LYS A 180 -15.12 -0.13 -18.37
CA LYS A 180 -16.32 0.61 -18.83
C LYS A 180 -16.28 0.97 -20.32
N GLY A 181 -15.19 0.67 -21.03
CA GLY A 181 -15.01 1.05 -22.44
C GLY A 181 -14.70 2.53 -22.66
N GLU A 182 -14.36 3.28 -21.61
CA GLU A 182 -13.98 4.71 -21.70
C GLU A 182 -12.56 4.89 -22.24
N ALA A 183 -11.72 3.85 -22.10
CA ALA A 183 -10.37 3.77 -22.66
C ALA A 183 -10.09 2.38 -23.23
N GLU A 184 -9.29 2.32 -24.31
CA GLU A 184 -8.86 1.06 -24.92
C GLU A 184 -7.65 0.45 -24.21
N LEU A 185 -6.77 1.29 -23.67
CA LEU A 185 -5.62 0.91 -22.86
C LEU A 185 -5.62 1.70 -21.56
N ALA A 186 -4.92 1.18 -20.57
CA ALA A 186 -4.53 1.98 -19.41
C ALA A 186 -3.05 1.70 -19.08
N LEU A 187 -2.39 2.64 -18.43
CA LEU A 187 -1.02 2.51 -17.95
C LEU A 187 -0.97 2.85 -16.49
N PHE A 188 -0.67 1.86 -15.66
CA PHE A 188 -0.61 2.02 -14.20
C PHE A 188 0.25 0.92 -13.56
N VAL A 189 0.17 0.80 -12.23
CA VAL A 189 0.78 -0.31 -11.50
C VAL A 189 0.07 -1.62 -11.82
N SER A 190 0.84 -2.67 -12.07
CA SER A 190 0.31 -3.94 -12.60
C SER A 190 -0.72 -4.61 -11.68
N ASN A 191 -0.54 -4.52 -10.37
CA ASN A 191 -1.40 -5.20 -9.39
C ASN A 191 -2.86 -4.71 -9.38
N LEU A 192 -3.10 -3.41 -9.58
CA LEU A 192 -4.47 -2.89 -9.69
C LEU A 192 -5.13 -3.25 -11.01
N LEU A 193 -4.33 -3.52 -12.04
CA LEU A 193 -4.79 -3.80 -13.37
C LEU A 193 -5.28 -5.23 -13.55
N VAL A 194 -4.69 -6.19 -12.84
CA VAL A 194 -5.08 -7.62 -12.90
C VAL A 194 -6.32 -7.93 -12.05
N SER A 195 -6.75 -7.00 -11.21
CA SER A 195 -7.83 -7.24 -10.24
C SER A 195 -9.23 -6.83 -10.74
N VAL A 196 -9.32 -6.21 -11.94
CA VAL A 196 -10.59 -5.68 -12.45
C VAL A 196 -11.26 -6.68 -13.37
N PRO A 197 -12.49 -7.16 -13.02
CA PRO A 197 -13.24 -8.08 -13.87
C PRO A 197 -13.53 -7.49 -15.25
N GLY A 198 -13.42 -8.32 -16.30
CA GLY A 198 -13.70 -7.91 -17.68
C GLY A 198 -12.59 -7.14 -18.38
N VAL A 199 -11.43 -7.02 -17.74
CA VAL A 199 -10.24 -6.40 -18.32
C VAL A 199 -9.15 -7.46 -18.47
N ASP A 200 -8.58 -7.54 -19.66
CA ASP A 200 -7.43 -8.41 -19.93
C ASP A 200 -6.13 -7.69 -19.55
N PHE A 201 -5.25 -8.39 -18.87
CA PHE A 201 -3.89 -7.86 -18.65
C PHE A 201 -3.06 -8.07 -19.94
N GLY A 202 -2.69 -6.96 -20.58
CA GLY A 202 -1.87 -6.97 -21.80
C GLY A 202 -0.41 -7.32 -21.54
N GLY A 203 0.08 -7.08 -20.32
CA GLY A 203 1.44 -7.41 -19.92
C GLY A 203 2.15 -6.27 -19.16
N PRO A 204 3.36 -6.55 -18.65
CA PRO A 204 4.23 -5.50 -18.12
C PRO A 204 4.68 -4.58 -19.26
N VAL A 205 4.97 -3.32 -18.93
CA VAL A 205 5.63 -2.42 -19.89
C VAL A 205 7.06 -2.91 -20.16
N PRO A 206 7.68 -2.54 -21.34
CA PRO A 206 9.04 -2.96 -21.66
C PRO A 206 10.03 -2.61 -20.56
N THR A 207 11.02 -3.47 -20.35
CA THR A 207 12.02 -3.33 -19.26
C THR A 207 12.68 -1.95 -19.22
N GLU A 208 12.96 -1.36 -20.39
CA GLU A 208 13.59 -0.03 -20.52
C GLU A 208 12.68 1.13 -20.08
N PHE A 209 11.37 0.90 -19.96
CA PHE A 209 10.38 1.86 -19.46
C PHE A 209 9.78 1.42 -18.13
N GLN A 210 10.26 0.30 -17.59
CA GLN A 210 9.77 -0.20 -16.29
C GLN A 210 10.21 0.73 -15.17
N GLN A 211 9.32 0.93 -14.21
CA GLN A 211 9.59 1.60 -12.95
C GLN A 211 9.05 0.72 -11.82
N ILE A 212 9.92 0.33 -10.92
CA ILE A 212 9.51 -0.38 -9.70
C ILE A 212 9.19 0.67 -8.64
N LEU A 213 7.95 0.70 -8.21
CA LEU A 213 7.51 1.53 -7.09
C LEU A 213 7.63 0.73 -5.80
N VAL A 214 8.48 1.18 -4.89
CA VAL A 214 8.61 0.61 -3.55
C VAL A 214 7.69 1.38 -2.62
N PHE A 215 6.74 0.69 -2.00
CA PHE A 215 5.88 1.28 -0.98
C PHE A 215 6.54 1.14 0.39
N THR A 216 6.69 2.25 1.05
CA THR A 216 7.49 2.38 2.27
C THR A 216 6.61 2.94 3.38
N ALA A 217 6.66 2.29 4.52
CA ALA A 217 5.97 2.70 5.74
C ALA A 217 6.83 3.66 6.57
N ALA A 218 6.20 4.68 7.15
CA ALA A 218 6.80 5.64 8.06
C ALA A 218 5.81 6.06 9.13
N VAL A 219 6.23 6.00 10.40
CA VAL A 219 5.40 6.42 11.54
C VAL A 219 5.39 7.95 11.65
N SER A 220 4.23 8.52 11.91
CA SER A 220 4.06 9.95 12.10
C SER A 220 4.84 10.46 13.32
N ALA A 221 5.50 11.63 13.19
CA ALA A 221 6.12 12.31 14.34
C ALA A 221 5.08 12.77 15.38
N LYS A 222 3.80 12.82 15.00
CA LYS A 222 2.66 13.20 15.85
C LYS A 222 1.67 12.03 16.03
N ALA A 223 2.13 10.79 15.84
CA ALA A 223 1.29 9.61 16.03
C ALA A 223 0.71 9.59 17.45
N LYS A 224 -0.60 9.30 17.55
CA LYS A 224 -1.26 9.07 18.84
C LYS A 224 -0.99 7.66 19.34
N GLU A 225 -0.82 6.71 18.42
CA GLU A 225 -0.67 5.28 18.67
C GLU A 225 0.64 4.73 18.05
N PRO A 226 1.83 5.28 18.43
CA PRO A 226 3.09 4.94 17.76
C PRO A 226 3.50 3.47 17.95
N GLU A 227 3.22 2.85 19.10
CA GLU A 227 3.51 1.45 19.37
C GLU A 227 2.64 0.53 18.49
N ALA A 228 1.34 0.82 18.39
CA ALA A 228 0.42 0.08 17.55
C ALA A 228 0.73 0.28 16.06
N ALA A 229 1.14 1.49 15.64
CA ALA A 229 1.62 1.76 14.28
C ALA A 229 2.87 0.94 13.95
N ASN A 230 3.85 0.86 14.85
CA ASN A 230 5.04 0.03 14.68
C ASN A 230 4.70 -1.48 14.64
N ALA A 231 3.73 -1.92 15.47
CA ALA A 231 3.25 -3.30 15.42
C ALA A 231 2.59 -3.63 14.06
N LEU A 232 1.85 -2.68 13.47
CA LEU A 232 1.28 -2.84 12.13
C LEU A 232 2.40 -2.91 11.06
N VAL A 233 3.43 -2.08 11.13
CA VAL A 233 4.60 -2.17 10.23
C VAL A 233 5.25 -3.55 10.32
N LYS A 234 5.48 -4.06 11.54
CA LYS A 234 6.03 -5.40 11.76
C LYS A 234 5.13 -6.50 11.18
N HIS A 235 3.81 -6.37 11.32
CA HIS A 235 2.86 -7.30 10.71
C HIS A 235 2.98 -7.27 9.18
N LEU A 236 2.98 -6.07 8.56
CA LEU A 236 3.05 -5.90 7.11
C LEU A 236 4.36 -6.43 6.48
N THR A 237 5.45 -6.52 7.26
CA THR A 237 6.73 -7.09 6.82
C THR A 237 6.92 -8.55 7.20
N SER A 238 5.90 -9.20 7.77
CA SER A 238 5.94 -10.62 8.15
C SER A 238 5.88 -11.56 6.94
N PRO A 239 6.34 -12.83 7.07
CA PRO A 239 6.20 -13.82 6.00
C PRO A 239 4.75 -14.07 5.56
N VAL A 240 3.79 -13.97 6.48
CA VAL A 240 2.36 -14.11 6.17
C VAL A 240 1.90 -12.96 5.28
N SER A 241 2.28 -11.73 5.60
CA SER A 241 1.97 -10.56 4.78
C SER A 241 2.66 -10.61 3.42
N ALA A 242 3.88 -11.16 3.35
CA ALA A 242 4.58 -11.37 2.09
C ALA A 242 3.79 -12.27 1.13
N ALA A 243 3.19 -13.35 1.63
CA ALA A 243 2.36 -14.24 0.84
C ALA A 243 1.08 -13.54 0.33
N ALA A 244 0.42 -12.76 1.18
CA ALA A 244 -0.76 -11.99 0.79
C ALA A 244 -0.41 -10.89 -0.23
N MET A 245 0.70 -10.16 -0.06
CA MET A 245 1.16 -9.17 -1.04
C MET A 245 1.39 -9.81 -2.42
N LYS A 246 2.05 -10.98 -2.47
CA LYS A 246 2.27 -11.73 -3.71
C LYS A 246 0.96 -12.20 -4.36
N ALA A 247 -0.01 -12.66 -3.57
CA ALA A 247 -1.33 -13.05 -4.08
C ALA A 247 -2.06 -11.87 -4.75
N HIS A 248 -1.76 -10.64 -4.33
CA HIS A 248 -2.27 -9.40 -4.93
C HIS A 248 -1.31 -8.78 -5.96
N GLY A 249 -0.40 -9.55 -6.55
CA GLY A 249 0.47 -9.11 -7.66
C GLY A 249 1.56 -8.10 -7.25
N MET A 250 1.96 -8.08 -6.00
CA MET A 250 3.05 -7.25 -5.48
C MET A 250 4.24 -8.10 -5.06
N ASP A 251 5.44 -7.58 -5.22
CA ASP A 251 6.65 -8.16 -4.66
C ASP A 251 6.91 -7.61 -3.26
N VAL A 252 7.64 -8.40 -2.46
CA VAL A 252 8.12 -7.96 -1.14
C VAL A 252 9.61 -7.70 -1.26
N PRO A 253 10.08 -6.50 -0.87
CA PRO A 253 11.51 -6.22 -0.88
C PRO A 253 12.26 -7.27 -0.06
N GLN A 254 13.33 -7.81 -0.63
CA GLN A 254 14.26 -8.66 0.12
C GLN A 254 14.97 -7.78 1.17
N PRO A 255 15.16 -8.28 2.39
CA PRO A 255 15.86 -7.54 3.45
C PRO A 255 17.31 -7.24 3.08
#